data_ec1f40313441e91030fc86f15977d3a7
#
_entry.id   ec1f40313441e91030fc86f15977d3a7
#
_cell.length_a   1.000
_cell.length_b   1.000
_cell.length_c   1.000
_cell.angle_alpha   90.00
_cell.angle_beta   90.00
_cell.angle_gamma   90.00
#
_symmetry.space_group_name_H-M   'P 1'
#
loop_
_entity.id
_entity.type
_entity.pdbx_description
1 polymer ?
#
loop_
_entity_poly.entity_id
_entity_poly.type
_entity_poly.pdbx_seq_one_letter_code
_entity_poly.pdbx_strand_id
1 'polypeptide(L)'
;MKKSAFVALLSASITSLFGQDFQNNKTDSISYYFREIKEATAKRTKIWNKDLYGEILLVDPENRQFYSNEKDITFDPNDFKKISEGKIPDTINIANTSIQWRGRNWAMIMLPLPADKYDRINLMSHELFHKAQNSLGFTQGNKQSDHLDQRDGRAYLRLELVALLTAILSDSSKEQKKYLTDAISFRNYRHSLFPNSASIENELELNEGLAEYTGFMISSRDRKHIKDHFTKAVNTFIKNPTYVRSFAYQTIPMYGYLLNLKEPYWNQQITNDSDLTKFFINHLQIKTQNLSKKDIDKLAENYNGPLIFKEEQIRADKIKKLIHNYKLKFIDKPHLDIHFEKMSVSFDPRNILPIEDKGTVYPQIRVTDTWGILEVHNGALMSKNWDKITITAPLRMDDPKIEGDGWTLLLNKAYTIRKDDKTGNFTISKK
;
A
#
# COMPACT_ATOMS: atom_id res chain seq x y z
N MET A 1 13.71 37.26 -56.50
CA MET A 1 12.25 37.35 -56.67
C MET A 1 11.63 36.00 -56.23
N LYS A 2 10.94 36.06 -55.14
CA LYS A 2 9.76 35.30 -54.67
C LYS A 2 9.52 33.88 -55.25
N LYS A 3 9.64 32.87 -54.39
CA LYS A 3 8.74 31.74 -54.39
C LYS A 3 8.31 31.49 -52.94
N SER A 4 7.13 31.95 -52.60
CA SER A 4 6.38 31.61 -51.39
C SER A 4 5.24 30.69 -51.74
N ALA A 5 4.86 29.91 -50.75
CA ALA A 5 3.58 29.24 -50.55
C ALA A 5 3.26 27.97 -51.37
N PHE A 6 3.29 26.84 -50.70
CA PHE A 6 2.17 25.92 -50.58
C PHE A 6 2.60 24.72 -49.69
N VAL A 7 2.51 24.87 -48.38
CA VAL A 7 2.47 23.76 -47.44
C VAL A 7 1.54 24.18 -46.30
N ALA A 8 0.28 23.98 -46.46
CA ALA A 8 -0.71 23.97 -45.41
C ALA A 8 -1.96 23.28 -45.97
N LEU A 9 -2.16 22.02 -45.62
CA LEU A 9 -3.46 21.30 -45.64
C LEU A 9 -3.21 19.77 -45.77
N LEU A 10 -2.49 19.19 -44.79
CA LEU A 10 -2.46 17.71 -44.65
C LEU A 10 -2.20 17.26 -43.19
N SER A 11 -2.43 18.12 -42.20
CA SER A 11 -2.15 17.76 -40.78
C SER A 11 -3.39 17.44 -39.93
N ALA A 12 -4.62 17.62 -40.49
CA ALA A 12 -5.86 17.41 -39.71
C ALA A 12 -6.45 15.99 -39.81
N SER A 13 -6.05 15.18 -40.78
CA SER A 13 -6.61 13.86 -40.98
C SER A 13 -5.79 12.69 -40.38
N ILE A 14 -4.53 12.96 -40.04
CA ILE A 14 -3.65 11.91 -39.48
C ILE A 14 -3.81 11.78 -37.98
N THR A 15 -4.10 12.84 -37.26
CA THR A 15 -4.30 12.83 -35.79
C THR A 15 -5.59 12.12 -35.37
N SER A 16 -6.63 12.09 -36.20
CA SER A 16 -7.89 11.38 -35.89
C SER A 16 -7.79 9.85 -36.08
N LEU A 17 -6.98 9.40 -37.05
CA LEU A 17 -6.76 7.96 -37.30
C LEU A 17 -5.85 7.35 -36.21
N PHE A 18 -4.78 8.02 -35.81
CA PHE A 18 -3.93 7.54 -34.70
C PHE A 18 -4.64 7.57 -33.34
N GLY A 19 -5.53 8.52 -33.12
CA GLY A 19 -6.35 8.59 -31.90
C GLY A 19 -7.39 7.46 -31.82
N GLN A 20 -8.01 7.10 -32.93
CA GLN A 20 -8.98 5.98 -32.98
C GLN A 20 -8.30 4.61 -32.86
N ASP A 21 -7.15 4.39 -33.49
CA ASP A 21 -6.39 3.14 -33.35
C ASP A 21 -5.82 2.97 -31.95
N PHE A 22 -5.40 4.05 -31.29
CA PHE A 22 -4.94 3.99 -29.90
C PHE A 22 -6.08 3.72 -28.92
N GLN A 23 -7.25 4.29 -29.12
CA GLN A 23 -8.45 4.01 -28.32
C GLN A 23 -8.97 2.58 -28.54
N ASN A 24 -8.99 2.10 -29.77
CA ASN A 24 -9.41 0.73 -30.07
C ASN A 24 -8.47 -0.30 -29.44
N ASN A 25 -7.15 -0.11 -29.52
CA ASN A 25 -6.16 -0.95 -28.84
C ASN A 25 -6.31 -0.94 -27.30
N LYS A 26 -6.66 0.21 -26.69
CA LYS A 26 -6.87 0.32 -25.25
C LYS A 26 -8.14 -0.44 -24.82
N THR A 27 -9.23 -0.29 -25.57
CA THR A 27 -10.50 -0.97 -25.28
C THR A 27 -10.40 -2.50 -25.45
N ASP A 28 -9.67 -2.97 -26.45
CA ASP A 28 -9.39 -4.40 -26.65
C ASP A 28 -8.59 -4.98 -25.49
N SER A 29 -7.57 -4.26 -25.00
CA SER A 29 -6.79 -4.65 -23.82
C SER A 29 -7.65 -4.72 -22.55
N ILE A 30 -8.54 -3.75 -22.32
CA ILE A 30 -9.47 -3.73 -21.19
C ILE A 30 -10.43 -4.92 -21.24
N SER A 31 -11.03 -5.19 -22.42
CA SER A 31 -11.90 -6.34 -22.65
C SER A 31 -11.19 -7.67 -22.36
N TYR A 32 -9.93 -7.76 -22.77
CA TYR A 32 -9.08 -8.91 -22.48
C TYR A 32 -8.87 -9.09 -20.98
N TYR A 33 -8.57 -8.04 -20.21
CA TYR A 33 -8.34 -8.11 -18.77
C TYR A 33 -9.60 -8.59 -18.02
N PHE A 34 -10.78 -8.08 -18.37
CA PHE A 34 -12.03 -8.55 -17.75
C PHE A 34 -12.33 -10.02 -18.06
N ARG A 35 -12.06 -10.48 -19.29
CA ARG A 35 -12.19 -11.90 -19.63
C ARG A 35 -11.18 -12.76 -18.89
N GLU A 36 -9.92 -12.35 -18.83
CA GLU A 36 -8.83 -13.06 -18.16
C GLU A 36 -9.13 -13.28 -16.67
N ILE A 37 -9.57 -12.23 -15.95
CA ILE A 37 -9.91 -12.37 -14.53
C ILE A 37 -11.16 -13.21 -14.32
N LYS A 38 -12.18 -13.08 -15.16
CA LYS A 38 -13.39 -13.91 -15.09
C LYS A 38 -13.07 -15.40 -15.23
N GLU A 39 -12.22 -15.75 -16.18
CA GLU A 39 -11.79 -17.14 -16.39
C GLU A 39 -10.94 -17.65 -15.23
N ALA A 40 -10.08 -16.79 -14.66
CA ALA A 40 -9.22 -17.17 -13.56
C ALA A 40 -10.01 -17.44 -12.28
N THR A 41 -10.96 -16.59 -11.91
CA THR A 41 -11.82 -16.77 -10.72
C THR A 41 -12.73 -17.98 -10.87
N ALA A 42 -13.35 -18.17 -12.03
CA ALA A 42 -14.24 -19.32 -12.30
C ALA A 42 -13.52 -20.67 -12.14
N LYS A 43 -12.24 -20.75 -12.48
CA LYS A 43 -11.41 -21.97 -12.30
C LYS A 43 -11.03 -22.23 -10.84
N ARG A 44 -11.18 -21.25 -9.94
CA ARG A 44 -10.68 -21.27 -8.57
C ARG A 44 -11.75 -21.00 -7.50
N THR A 45 -13.01 -21.22 -7.83
CA THR A 45 -14.17 -21.05 -6.93
C THR A 45 -14.02 -21.85 -5.63
N LYS A 46 -13.35 -22.99 -5.66
CA LYS A 46 -13.07 -23.82 -4.48
C LYS A 46 -12.23 -23.13 -3.40
N ILE A 47 -11.49 -22.07 -3.71
CA ILE A 47 -10.70 -21.36 -2.68
C ILE A 47 -11.62 -20.85 -1.56
N TRP A 48 -12.76 -20.26 -1.91
CA TRP A 48 -13.72 -19.72 -0.95
C TRP A 48 -15.13 -20.33 -1.07
N ASN A 49 -15.28 -21.46 -1.78
CA ASN A 49 -16.57 -22.03 -2.15
C ASN A 49 -17.52 -21.00 -2.80
N LYS A 50 -16.94 -20.05 -3.53
CA LYS A 50 -17.62 -18.91 -4.14
C LYS A 50 -16.85 -18.42 -5.36
N ASP A 51 -17.54 -18.04 -6.42
CA ASP A 51 -16.94 -17.23 -7.48
C ASP A 51 -16.77 -15.79 -6.96
N LEU A 52 -15.54 -15.31 -6.96
CA LEU A 52 -15.22 -13.95 -6.52
C LEU A 52 -15.40 -12.92 -7.63
N TYR A 53 -15.67 -13.36 -8.89
CA TYR A 53 -15.93 -12.42 -9.97
C TYR A 53 -17.11 -11.52 -9.64
N GLY A 54 -16.98 -10.25 -9.99
CA GLY A 54 -18.02 -9.26 -9.76
C GLY A 54 -17.70 -7.92 -10.38
N GLU A 55 -18.28 -6.86 -9.86
CA GLU A 55 -18.15 -5.51 -10.37
C GLU A 55 -16.74 -4.97 -10.20
N ILE A 56 -16.10 -4.60 -11.32
CA ILE A 56 -14.72 -4.08 -11.39
C ILE A 56 -14.74 -2.71 -12.07
N LEU A 57 -14.00 -1.76 -11.49
CA LEU A 57 -13.65 -0.49 -12.08
C LEU A 57 -12.14 -0.44 -12.32
N LEU A 58 -11.70 -0.40 -13.58
CA LEU A 58 -10.32 -0.08 -13.95
C LEU A 58 -10.24 1.42 -14.16
N VAL A 59 -9.42 2.13 -13.39
CA VAL A 59 -9.41 3.61 -13.36
C VAL A 59 -8.03 4.13 -13.70
N ASP A 60 -7.97 5.03 -14.67
CA ASP A 60 -6.79 5.79 -15.00
C ASP A 60 -6.64 6.96 -14.00
N PRO A 61 -5.60 6.97 -13.14
CA PRO A 61 -5.46 7.98 -12.10
C PRO A 61 -5.13 9.39 -12.65
N GLU A 62 -4.57 9.48 -13.87
CA GLU A 62 -4.17 10.78 -14.44
C GLU A 62 -5.37 11.58 -14.95
N ASN A 63 -6.30 10.93 -15.64
CA ASN A 63 -7.44 11.57 -16.27
C ASN A 63 -8.79 11.20 -15.67
N ARG A 64 -8.78 10.32 -14.64
CA ARG A 64 -9.95 9.79 -13.91
C ARG A 64 -10.92 9.00 -14.77
N GLN A 65 -10.52 8.57 -15.98
CA GLN A 65 -11.33 7.73 -16.83
C GLN A 65 -11.44 6.32 -16.23
N PHE A 66 -12.66 5.80 -16.14
CA PHE A 66 -12.91 4.43 -15.72
C PHE A 66 -13.41 3.56 -16.86
N TYR A 67 -13.17 2.27 -16.73
CA TYR A 67 -13.73 1.19 -17.52
C TYR A 67 -14.36 0.17 -16.58
N SER A 68 -15.58 -0.26 -16.86
CA SER A 68 -16.32 -1.23 -16.03
C SER A 68 -16.72 -2.47 -16.85
N ASN A 69 -16.67 -3.64 -16.19
CA ASN A 69 -17.20 -4.90 -16.74
C ASN A 69 -18.73 -5.01 -16.61
N GLU A 70 -19.37 -4.07 -15.93
CA GLU A 70 -20.83 -4.03 -15.73
C GLU A 70 -21.44 -2.83 -16.45
N LYS A 71 -22.64 -3.02 -16.98
CA LYS A 71 -23.41 -1.89 -17.53
C LYS A 71 -23.91 -1.02 -16.38
N ASP A 72 -23.72 0.29 -16.52
CA ASP A 72 -24.33 1.25 -15.60
C ASP A 72 -25.85 1.28 -15.83
N ILE A 73 -26.61 1.31 -14.74
CA ILE A 73 -28.08 1.32 -14.78
C ILE A 73 -28.64 2.59 -15.47
N THR A 74 -27.79 3.62 -15.62
CA THR A 74 -28.14 4.91 -16.25
C THR A 74 -27.86 4.97 -17.76
N PHE A 75 -27.27 3.93 -18.36
CA PHE A 75 -26.97 3.89 -19.80
C PHE A 75 -28.13 3.27 -20.60
N ASP A 76 -28.28 3.75 -21.85
CA ASP A 76 -29.25 3.27 -22.81
C ASP A 76 -29.20 1.74 -22.91
N PRO A 77 -30.34 1.03 -22.70
CA PRO A 77 -30.45 -0.42 -22.87
C PRO A 77 -30.01 -0.93 -24.25
N ASN A 78 -29.92 -0.04 -25.23
CA ASN A 78 -29.54 -0.36 -26.62
C ASN A 78 -28.03 -0.22 -26.87
N ASP A 79 -27.21 0.21 -25.86
CA ASP A 79 -25.75 0.25 -26.02
C ASP A 79 -25.18 -1.16 -25.85
N PHE A 80 -24.84 -1.79 -26.98
CA PHE A 80 -24.26 -3.14 -27.07
C PHE A 80 -22.78 -3.21 -26.71
N LYS A 81 -22.16 -2.13 -26.27
CA LYS A 81 -20.76 -2.16 -25.78
C LYS A 81 -20.69 -3.02 -24.52
N LYS A 82 -19.81 -4.02 -24.53
CA LYS A 82 -19.57 -4.94 -23.40
C LYS A 82 -18.90 -4.26 -22.19
N ILE A 83 -18.41 -3.04 -22.35
CA ILE A 83 -17.66 -2.26 -21.36
C ILE A 83 -18.32 -0.90 -21.25
N SER A 84 -18.64 -0.50 -20.01
CA SER A 84 -19.04 0.87 -19.71
C SER A 84 -17.81 1.72 -19.41
N GLU A 85 -17.79 2.96 -19.87
CA GLU A 85 -16.71 3.92 -19.63
C GLU A 85 -17.25 5.27 -19.19
N GLY A 86 -16.45 6.05 -18.48
CA GLY A 86 -16.82 7.40 -18.01
C GLY A 86 -15.74 7.98 -17.12
N LYS A 87 -16.08 8.99 -16.33
CA LYS A 87 -15.15 9.62 -15.36
C LYS A 87 -15.61 9.40 -13.92
N ILE A 88 -14.67 9.04 -13.05
CA ILE A 88 -14.88 9.01 -11.60
C ILE A 88 -14.95 10.46 -11.09
N PRO A 89 -15.96 10.83 -10.28
CA PRO A 89 -16.08 12.16 -9.69
C PRO A 89 -14.85 12.54 -8.85
N ASP A 90 -14.50 13.82 -8.81
CA ASP A 90 -13.35 14.33 -8.05
C ASP A 90 -13.47 14.08 -6.54
N THR A 91 -14.68 13.88 -6.04
CA THR A 91 -14.97 13.56 -4.64
C THR A 91 -14.61 12.11 -4.26
N ILE A 92 -14.32 11.24 -5.22
CA ILE A 92 -13.93 9.84 -4.98
C ILE A 92 -12.40 9.73 -5.08
N ASN A 93 -11.77 9.21 -4.05
CA ASN A 93 -10.34 8.89 -4.08
C ASN A 93 -10.09 7.68 -4.98
N ILE A 94 -9.09 7.78 -5.86
CA ILE A 94 -8.66 6.68 -6.73
C ILE A 94 -7.56 5.91 -6.02
N ALA A 95 -7.79 4.61 -5.80
CA ALA A 95 -6.83 3.67 -5.20
C ALA A 95 -7.20 2.24 -5.63
N ASN A 96 -6.30 1.30 -5.42
CA ASN A 96 -6.65 -0.12 -5.41
C ASN A 96 -7.41 -0.38 -4.11
N THR A 97 -8.70 -0.63 -4.20
CA THR A 97 -9.57 -0.80 -3.02
C THR A 97 -11.01 -1.18 -3.43
N SER A 98 -11.78 -1.62 -2.46
CA SER A 98 -13.23 -1.77 -2.60
C SER A 98 -13.93 -0.44 -2.28
N ILE A 99 -14.86 -0.01 -3.15
CA ILE A 99 -15.63 1.23 -2.96
C ILE A 99 -17.13 1.02 -3.14
N GLN A 100 -17.93 1.75 -2.35
CA GLN A 100 -19.36 1.90 -2.59
C GLN A 100 -19.60 3.07 -3.55
N TRP A 101 -20.15 2.77 -4.73
CA TRP A 101 -20.45 3.79 -5.74
C TRP A 101 -21.68 3.42 -6.54
N ARG A 102 -22.59 4.37 -6.73
CA ARG A 102 -23.85 4.19 -7.46
C ARG A 102 -24.66 2.98 -6.99
N GLY A 103 -24.72 2.77 -5.67
CA GLY A 103 -25.49 1.70 -5.04
C GLY A 103 -24.91 0.29 -5.16
N ARG A 104 -23.68 0.16 -5.66
CA ARG A 104 -22.94 -1.11 -5.79
C ARG A 104 -21.60 -1.06 -5.08
N ASN A 105 -21.10 -2.25 -4.72
CA ASN A 105 -19.75 -2.42 -4.20
C ASN A 105 -18.81 -2.84 -5.35
N TRP A 106 -17.79 -2.05 -5.62
CA TRP A 106 -16.86 -2.23 -6.73
C TRP A 106 -15.45 -2.56 -6.24
N ALA A 107 -14.78 -3.46 -6.94
CA ALA A 107 -13.33 -3.56 -6.88
C ALA A 107 -12.73 -2.48 -7.80
N MET A 108 -12.20 -1.40 -7.24
CA MET A 108 -11.52 -0.35 -8.00
C MET A 108 -10.03 -0.66 -8.09
N ILE A 109 -9.49 -0.63 -9.30
CA ILE A 109 -8.09 -0.98 -9.59
C ILE A 109 -7.51 0.08 -10.51
N MET A 110 -6.34 0.59 -10.14
CA MET A 110 -5.65 1.62 -10.92
C MET A 110 -4.99 1.04 -12.16
N LEU A 111 -5.07 1.79 -13.26
CA LEU A 111 -4.28 1.56 -14.47
C LEU A 111 -2.93 2.31 -14.39
N PRO A 112 -1.86 1.83 -15.09
CA PRO A 112 -1.85 0.60 -15.89
C PRO A 112 -1.76 -0.67 -15.03
N LEU A 113 -2.39 -1.75 -15.46
CA LEU A 113 -2.25 -3.04 -14.80
C LEU A 113 -0.85 -3.64 -15.05
N PRO A 114 -0.36 -4.53 -14.15
CA PRO A 114 0.88 -5.25 -14.37
C PRO A 114 0.93 -5.94 -15.74
N ALA A 115 2.08 -5.83 -16.43
CA ALA A 115 2.28 -6.49 -17.72
C ALA A 115 2.33 -8.02 -17.57
N ASP A 116 2.91 -8.51 -16.47
CA ASP A 116 2.93 -9.94 -16.16
C ASP A 116 1.51 -10.44 -15.87
N LYS A 117 1.12 -11.56 -16.50
CA LYS A 117 -0.22 -12.13 -16.35
C LYS A 117 -0.53 -12.55 -14.91
N TYR A 118 0.43 -13.19 -14.25
CA TYR A 118 0.22 -13.70 -12.91
C TYR A 118 0.09 -12.56 -11.89
N ASP A 119 0.93 -11.53 -12.02
CA ASP A 119 0.87 -10.34 -11.15
C ASP A 119 -0.42 -9.56 -11.39
N ARG A 120 -0.90 -9.48 -12.65
CA ARG A 120 -2.16 -8.84 -13.00
C ARG A 120 -3.37 -9.57 -12.42
N ILE A 121 -3.45 -10.90 -12.59
CA ILE A 121 -4.52 -11.71 -12.01
C ILE A 121 -4.47 -11.64 -10.48
N ASN A 122 -3.27 -11.66 -9.88
CA ASN A 122 -3.09 -11.52 -8.44
C ASN A 122 -3.69 -10.21 -7.93
N LEU A 123 -3.30 -9.08 -8.52
CA LEU A 123 -3.82 -7.77 -8.13
C LEU A 123 -5.36 -7.69 -8.26
N MET A 124 -5.89 -8.10 -9.41
CA MET A 124 -7.33 -8.03 -9.62
C MET A 124 -8.11 -8.94 -8.67
N SER A 125 -7.59 -10.13 -8.38
CA SER A 125 -8.22 -11.07 -7.43
C SER A 125 -8.11 -10.61 -5.98
N HIS A 126 -7.03 -9.93 -5.61
CA HIS A 126 -6.87 -9.28 -4.31
C HIS A 126 -8.01 -8.26 -4.06
N GLU A 127 -8.25 -7.38 -5.00
CA GLU A 127 -9.30 -6.36 -4.88
C GLU A 127 -10.73 -6.98 -4.94
N LEU A 128 -10.91 -8.05 -5.71
CA LEU A 128 -12.15 -8.82 -5.71
C LEU A 128 -12.39 -9.52 -4.37
N PHE A 129 -11.34 -9.98 -3.68
CA PHE A 129 -11.48 -10.49 -2.31
C PHE A 129 -11.97 -9.38 -1.37
N HIS A 130 -11.39 -8.19 -1.39
CA HIS A 130 -11.85 -7.07 -0.55
C HIS A 130 -13.31 -6.70 -0.83
N LYS A 131 -13.73 -6.74 -2.11
CA LYS A 131 -15.14 -6.56 -2.47
C LYS A 131 -16.04 -7.63 -1.84
N ALA A 132 -15.58 -8.88 -1.80
CA ALA A 132 -16.34 -10.01 -1.27
C ALA A 132 -16.20 -10.20 0.26
N GLN A 133 -15.24 -9.57 0.90
CA GLN A 133 -14.75 -9.81 2.25
C GLN A 133 -15.86 -9.87 3.30
N ASN A 134 -16.76 -8.89 3.32
CA ASN A 134 -17.90 -8.88 4.26
C ASN A 134 -18.83 -10.09 4.05
N SER A 135 -19.05 -10.50 2.81
CA SER A 135 -19.89 -11.67 2.49
C SER A 135 -19.20 -13.01 2.79
N LEU A 136 -17.90 -13.00 3.02
CA LEU A 136 -17.10 -14.12 3.49
C LEU A 136 -16.97 -14.16 5.02
N GLY A 137 -17.56 -13.17 5.73
CA GLY A 137 -17.57 -13.10 7.19
C GLY A 137 -16.37 -12.37 7.81
N PHE A 138 -15.58 -11.63 7.01
CA PHE A 138 -14.45 -10.85 7.50
C PHE A 138 -14.76 -9.38 7.59
N THR A 139 -14.31 -8.73 8.66
CA THR A 139 -14.35 -7.28 8.84
C THR A 139 -13.04 -6.65 8.42
N GLN A 140 -13.09 -5.40 7.94
CA GLN A 140 -11.89 -4.65 7.64
C GLN A 140 -11.26 -4.13 8.93
N GLY A 141 -10.00 -4.48 9.16
CA GLY A 141 -9.19 -3.94 10.25
C GLY A 141 -8.16 -2.92 9.74
N ASN A 142 -7.81 -1.95 10.55
CA ASN A 142 -6.89 -0.87 10.14
C ASN A 142 -5.80 -0.57 11.19
N LYS A 143 -5.48 -1.50 12.07
CA LYS A 143 -4.40 -1.31 13.04
C LYS A 143 -3.04 -1.27 12.35
N GLN A 144 -2.15 -0.44 12.88
CA GLN A 144 -0.80 -0.27 12.38
C GLN A 144 0.20 -1.03 13.23
N SER A 145 1.07 -1.79 12.57
CA SER A 145 2.10 -2.60 13.21
C SER A 145 3.40 -1.80 13.40
N ASP A 146 3.32 -0.67 14.12
CA ASP A 146 4.44 0.30 14.26
C ASP A 146 5.75 -0.30 14.78
N HIS A 147 5.66 -1.38 15.57
CA HIS A 147 6.83 -2.12 16.02
C HIS A 147 7.65 -2.71 14.86
N LEU A 148 7.03 -2.94 13.69
CA LEU A 148 7.72 -3.44 12.50
C LEU A 148 8.60 -2.38 11.82
N ASP A 149 8.59 -1.12 12.26
CA ASP A 149 9.55 -0.10 11.86
C ASP A 149 10.65 0.14 12.89
N GLN A 150 10.58 -0.53 14.05
CA GLN A 150 11.67 -0.57 15.01
C GLN A 150 12.74 -1.59 14.57
N ARG A 151 14.00 -1.39 15.00
CA ARG A 151 15.14 -2.20 14.60
C ARG A 151 14.89 -3.70 14.74
N ASP A 152 14.49 -4.15 15.93
CA ASP A 152 14.33 -5.56 16.22
C ASP A 152 13.05 -6.12 15.58
N GLY A 153 11.96 -5.35 15.50
CA GLY A 153 10.75 -5.71 14.78
C GLY A 153 11.04 -6.04 13.31
N ARG A 154 11.77 -5.14 12.63
CA ARG A 154 12.20 -5.35 11.24
C ARG A 154 13.15 -6.53 11.10
N ALA A 155 14.17 -6.61 11.96
CA ALA A 155 15.19 -7.66 11.87
C ALA A 155 14.55 -9.05 11.99
N TYR A 156 13.70 -9.28 13.00
CA TYR A 156 13.06 -10.57 13.18
C TYR A 156 11.99 -10.88 12.11
N LEU A 157 11.29 -9.88 11.56
CA LEU A 157 10.44 -10.10 10.40
C LEU A 157 11.25 -10.51 9.16
N ARG A 158 12.39 -9.86 8.90
CA ARG A 158 13.26 -10.24 7.79
C ARG A 158 13.78 -11.67 7.93
N LEU A 159 14.20 -12.06 9.15
CA LEU A 159 14.63 -13.43 9.45
C LEU A 159 13.50 -14.44 9.22
N GLU A 160 12.29 -14.14 9.64
CA GLU A 160 11.09 -14.94 9.38
C GLU A 160 10.87 -15.11 7.87
N LEU A 161 10.91 -14.03 7.09
CA LEU A 161 10.70 -14.07 5.63
C LEU A 161 11.80 -14.85 4.92
N VAL A 162 13.06 -14.72 5.34
CA VAL A 162 14.17 -15.51 4.77
C VAL A 162 14.00 -16.99 5.06
N ALA A 163 13.58 -17.35 6.28
CA ALA A 163 13.30 -18.73 6.63
C ALA A 163 12.11 -19.32 5.86
N LEU A 164 11.03 -18.54 5.69
CA LEU A 164 9.88 -18.93 4.84
C LEU A 164 10.29 -19.12 3.38
N LEU A 165 11.06 -18.19 2.83
CA LEU A 165 11.56 -18.31 1.46
C LEU A 165 12.42 -19.56 1.30
N THR A 166 13.31 -19.84 2.26
CA THR A 166 14.14 -21.05 2.23
C THR A 166 13.28 -22.32 2.27
N ALA A 167 12.17 -22.31 3.06
CA ALA A 167 11.21 -23.41 3.07
C ALA A 167 10.55 -23.60 1.70
N ILE A 168 10.13 -22.54 1.02
CA ILE A 168 9.49 -22.61 -0.31
C ILE A 168 10.48 -23.10 -1.39
N LEU A 169 11.74 -22.70 -1.28
CA LEU A 169 12.79 -23.08 -2.23
C LEU A 169 13.26 -24.52 -2.05
N SER A 170 13.09 -25.10 -0.84
CA SER A 170 13.47 -26.49 -0.56
C SER A 170 12.53 -27.49 -1.25
N ASP A 171 13.10 -28.59 -1.72
CA ASP A 171 12.35 -29.72 -2.27
C ASP A 171 12.15 -30.85 -1.25
N SER A 172 12.78 -30.75 -0.09
CA SER A 172 12.71 -31.73 1.01
C SER A 172 11.63 -31.35 2.05
N SER A 173 10.62 -32.19 2.23
CA SER A 173 9.57 -31.97 3.24
C SER A 173 10.13 -31.87 4.67
N LYS A 174 11.22 -32.59 4.97
CA LYS A 174 11.90 -32.52 6.26
C LYS A 174 12.55 -31.15 6.47
N GLU A 175 13.23 -30.63 5.47
CA GLU A 175 13.85 -29.32 5.52
C GLU A 175 12.80 -28.21 5.55
N GLN A 176 11.75 -28.30 4.73
CA GLN A 176 10.63 -27.38 4.78
C GLN A 176 10.05 -27.24 6.19
N LYS A 177 9.86 -28.39 6.88
CA LYS A 177 9.34 -28.35 8.26
C LYS A 177 10.32 -27.69 9.22
N LYS A 178 11.64 -27.91 9.05
CA LYS A 178 12.68 -27.24 9.84
C LYS A 178 12.62 -25.73 9.64
N TYR A 179 12.65 -25.25 8.39
CA TYR A 179 12.63 -23.83 8.07
C TYR A 179 11.33 -23.13 8.49
N LEU A 180 10.20 -23.82 8.41
CA LEU A 180 8.93 -23.35 8.95
C LEU A 180 8.97 -23.21 10.49
N THR A 181 9.61 -24.15 11.18
CA THR A 181 9.80 -24.08 12.65
C THR A 181 10.68 -22.87 12.99
N ASP A 182 11.73 -22.62 12.24
CA ASP A 182 12.63 -21.50 12.42
C ASP A 182 11.90 -20.17 12.17
N ALA A 183 11.09 -20.10 11.11
CA ALA A 183 10.26 -18.91 10.80
C ALA A 183 9.29 -18.56 11.93
N ILE A 184 8.56 -19.56 12.44
CA ILE A 184 7.66 -19.39 13.59
C ILE A 184 8.45 -18.99 14.86
N SER A 185 9.66 -19.49 15.04
CA SER A 185 10.51 -19.12 16.17
C SER A 185 10.88 -17.63 16.12
N PHE A 186 11.24 -17.09 14.95
CA PHE A 186 11.49 -15.66 14.76
C PHE A 186 10.23 -14.82 14.98
N ARG A 187 9.07 -15.28 14.47
CA ARG A 187 7.77 -14.61 14.70
C ARG A 187 7.44 -14.56 16.20
N ASN A 188 7.47 -15.68 16.89
CA ASN A 188 7.15 -15.75 18.32
C ASN A 188 8.11 -14.90 19.16
N TYR A 189 9.40 -14.92 18.83
CA TYR A 189 10.38 -14.08 19.51
C TYR A 189 10.10 -12.58 19.28
N ARG A 190 9.80 -12.16 18.05
CA ARG A 190 9.33 -10.78 17.77
C ARG A 190 8.12 -10.42 18.61
N HIS A 191 7.11 -11.26 18.64
CA HIS A 191 5.90 -11.02 19.43
C HIS A 191 6.18 -10.91 20.93
N SER A 192 7.19 -11.62 21.45
CA SER A 192 7.59 -11.51 22.87
C SER A 192 8.26 -10.18 23.20
N LEU A 193 8.89 -9.51 22.21
CA LEU A 193 9.54 -8.22 22.40
C LEU A 193 8.56 -7.04 22.42
N PHE A 194 7.40 -7.19 21.79
CA PHE A 194 6.45 -6.07 21.58
C PHE A 194 5.06 -6.46 22.08
N PRO A 195 4.60 -5.90 23.20
CA PRO A 195 3.25 -6.17 23.72
C PRO A 195 2.16 -5.92 22.69
N ASN A 196 1.17 -6.82 22.64
CA ASN A 196 0.05 -6.78 21.71
C ASN A 196 0.38 -6.90 20.21
N SER A 197 1.65 -7.05 19.82
CA SER A 197 2.05 -7.16 18.40
C SER A 197 1.38 -8.34 17.70
N ALA A 198 1.26 -9.48 18.36
CA ALA A 198 0.60 -10.66 17.80
C ALA A 198 -0.83 -10.39 17.33
N SER A 199 -1.65 -9.72 18.15
CA SER A 199 -3.04 -9.39 17.78
C SER A 199 -3.11 -8.30 16.70
N ILE A 200 -2.18 -7.32 16.73
CA ILE A 200 -2.13 -6.25 15.75
C ILE A 200 -1.70 -6.78 14.38
N GLU A 201 -0.66 -7.62 14.32
CA GLU A 201 -0.24 -8.28 13.09
C GLU A 201 -1.35 -9.18 12.53
N ASN A 202 -1.98 -10.01 13.39
CA ASN A 202 -3.06 -10.90 12.99
C ASN A 202 -4.24 -10.19 12.33
N GLU A 203 -4.63 -9.01 12.82
CA GLU A 203 -5.72 -8.23 12.22
C GLU A 203 -5.40 -7.81 10.79
N LEU A 204 -4.19 -7.35 10.51
CA LEU A 204 -3.78 -6.99 9.16
C LEU A 204 -3.57 -8.23 8.28
N GLU A 205 -3.11 -9.33 8.84
CA GLU A 205 -2.97 -10.61 8.13
C GLU A 205 -4.32 -11.20 7.73
N LEU A 206 -5.36 -11.10 8.57
CA LEU A 206 -6.73 -11.48 8.21
C LEU A 206 -7.31 -10.59 7.11
N ASN A 207 -6.98 -9.30 7.11
CA ASN A 207 -7.46 -8.34 6.13
C ASN A 207 -6.67 -8.45 4.80
N GLU A 208 -5.42 -8.02 4.81
CA GLU A 208 -4.59 -7.90 3.60
C GLU A 208 -3.90 -9.22 3.22
N GLY A 209 -3.50 -10.00 4.24
CA GLY A 209 -2.79 -11.26 4.01
C GLY A 209 -3.65 -12.30 3.32
N LEU A 210 -4.93 -12.45 3.73
CA LEU A 210 -5.86 -13.36 3.05
C LEU A 210 -6.24 -12.87 1.65
N ALA A 211 -6.35 -11.56 1.44
CA ALA A 211 -6.58 -10.99 0.12
C ALA A 211 -5.41 -11.34 -0.83
N GLU A 212 -4.18 -11.14 -0.38
CA GLU A 212 -2.99 -11.43 -1.18
C GLU A 212 -2.80 -12.94 -1.40
N TYR A 213 -3.05 -13.77 -0.38
CA TYR A 213 -3.09 -15.23 -0.56
C TYR A 213 -4.12 -15.65 -1.62
N THR A 214 -5.30 -15.04 -1.59
CA THR A 214 -6.37 -15.31 -2.57
C THR A 214 -5.91 -14.96 -3.98
N GLY A 215 -5.35 -13.77 -4.17
CA GLY A 215 -4.80 -13.32 -5.44
C GLY A 215 -3.69 -14.24 -5.94
N PHE A 216 -2.76 -14.61 -5.08
CA PHE A 216 -1.68 -15.54 -5.38
C PHE A 216 -2.20 -16.90 -5.85
N MET A 217 -3.18 -17.49 -5.15
CA MET A 217 -3.75 -18.79 -5.50
C MET A 217 -4.58 -18.77 -6.79
N ILE A 218 -5.34 -17.71 -7.05
CA ILE A 218 -6.13 -17.55 -8.28
C ILE A 218 -5.21 -17.36 -9.48
N SER A 219 -4.07 -16.71 -9.33
CA SER A 219 -3.10 -16.50 -10.41
C SER A 219 -2.54 -17.80 -11.02
N SER A 220 -2.62 -18.91 -10.28
CA SER A 220 -2.31 -20.28 -10.77
C SER A 220 -0.89 -20.43 -11.32
N ARG A 221 0.09 -19.84 -10.63
CA ARG A 221 1.52 -19.98 -10.95
C ARG A 221 1.95 -21.45 -10.83
N ASP A 222 2.78 -21.93 -11.75
CA ASP A 222 3.47 -23.20 -11.60
C ASP A 222 4.62 -23.09 -10.58
N ARG A 223 5.25 -24.23 -10.25
CA ARG A 223 6.29 -24.30 -9.22
C ARG A 223 7.48 -23.37 -9.48
N LYS A 224 7.90 -23.20 -10.72
CA LYS A 224 8.98 -22.29 -11.09
C LYS A 224 8.57 -20.85 -10.84
N HIS A 225 7.42 -20.44 -11.38
CA HIS A 225 6.89 -19.09 -11.21
C HIS A 225 6.60 -18.77 -9.74
N ILE A 226 6.22 -19.77 -8.90
CA ILE A 226 6.06 -19.60 -7.44
C ILE A 226 7.39 -19.25 -6.77
N LYS A 227 8.46 -20.03 -7.05
CA LYS A 227 9.80 -19.77 -6.49
C LYS A 227 10.33 -18.41 -6.92
N ASP A 228 10.19 -18.05 -8.19
CA ASP A 228 10.61 -16.77 -8.74
C ASP A 228 9.81 -15.60 -8.12
N HIS A 229 8.49 -15.76 -7.99
CA HIS A 229 7.60 -14.76 -7.39
C HIS A 229 8.00 -14.46 -5.95
N PHE A 230 8.07 -15.45 -5.07
CA PHE A 230 8.41 -15.22 -3.67
C PHE A 230 9.84 -14.69 -3.48
N THR A 231 10.80 -15.16 -4.32
CA THR A 231 12.16 -14.62 -4.29
C THR A 231 12.17 -13.14 -4.65
N LYS A 232 11.47 -12.75 -5.72
CA LYS A 232 11.35 -11.34 -6.14
C LYS A 232 10.60 -10.52 -5.08
N ALA A 233 9.48 -11.04 -4.56
CA ALA A 233 8.65 -10.37 -3.58
C ALA A 233 9.40 -10.05 -2.29
N VAL A 234 10.09 -11.03 -1.69
CA VAL A 234 10.90 -10.83 -0.47
C VAL A 234 12.05 -9.84 -0.72
N ASN A 235 12.80 -10.02 -1.82
CA ASN A 235 13.92 -9.14 -2.16
C ASN A 235 13.50 -7.69 -2.44
N THR A 236 12.28 -7.48 -2.90
CA THR A 236 11.70 -6.15 -3.10
C THR A 236 11.21 -5.59 -1.77
N PHE A 237 10.46 -6.38 -1.02
CA PHE A 237 9.87 -5.99 0.25
C PHE A 237 10.90 -5.51 1.29
N ILE A 238 12.02 -6.21 1.45
CA ILE A 238 13.06 -5.83 2.42
C ILE A 238 13.65 -4.43 2.19
N LYS A 239 13.50 -3.87 0.98
CA LYS A 239 13.93 -2.51 0.62
C LYS A 239 12.90 -1.44 0.93
N ASN A 240 11.68 -1.82 1.34
CA ASN A 240 10.63 -0.86 1.65
C ASN A 240 11.04 0.03 2.83
N PRO A 241 10.75 1.32 2.78
CA PRO A 241 11.05 2.25 3.86
C PRO A 241 10.29 1.90 5.14
N THR A 242 9.08 1.35 5.03
CA THR A 242 8.25 0.89 6.15
C THR A 242 7.65 -0.49 5.90
N TYR A 243 7.51 -1.30 6.97
CA TYR A 243 6.87 -2.62 6.93
C TYR A 243 5.47 -2.63 7.54
N VAL A 244 5.11 -1.54 8.20
CA VAL A 244 3.95 -1.42 9.11
C VAL A 244 2.63 -1.93 8.48
N ARG A 245 2.40 -1.68 7.21
CA ARG A 245 1.17 -2.07 6.50
C ARG A 245 1.38 -3.11 5.39
N SER A 246 2.62 -3.42 5.04
CA SER A 246 2.92 -4.23 3.85
C SER A 246 3.45 -5.64 4.17
N PHE A 247 3.74 -5.95 5.44
CA PHE A 247 4.29 -7.26 5.83
C PHE A 247 3.31 -8.41 5.55
N ALA A 248 2.01 -8.20 5.75
CA ALA A 248 0.98 -9.21 5.59
C ALA A 248 0.88 -9.74 4.14
N TYR A 249 1.26 -8.90 3.16
CA TYR A 249 1.37 -9.29 1.75
C TYR A 249 2.51 -10.29 1.49
N GLN A 250 3.39 -10.50 2.46
CA GLN A 250 4.46 -11.48 2.37
C GLN A 250 4.19 -12.70 3.23
N THR A 251 3.81 -12.50 4.49
CA THR A 251 3.72 -13.58 5.47
C THR A 251 2.63 -14.58 5.13
N ILE A 252 1.39 -14.13 4.92
CA ILE A 252 0.25 -15.04 4.73
C ILE A 252 0.29 -15.80 3.39
N PRO A 253 0.65 -15.21 2.25
CA PRO A 253 0.84 -15.99 1.02
C PRO A 253 1.88 -17.09 1.17
N MET A 254 2.98 -16.84 1.88
CA MET A 254 4.06 -17.83 2.06
C MET A 254 3.66 -18.95 3.02
N TYR A 255 3.12 -18.65 4.20
CA TYR A 255 2.59 -19.65 5.12
C TYR A 255 1.44 -20.43 4.48
N GLY A 256 0.52 -19.72 3.89
CA GLY A 256 -0.66 -20.28 3.25
C GLY A 256 -0.33 -21.21 2.09
N TYR A 257 0.65 -20.84 1.25
CA TYR A 257 1.13 -21.73 0.19
C TYR A 257 1.73 -23.02 0.75
N LEU A 258 2.62 -22.91 1.77
CA LEU A 258 3.25 -24.08 2.40
C LEU A 258 2.23 -24.99 3.08
N LEU A 259 1.20 -24.42 3.72
CA LEU A 259 0.12 -25.21 4.30
C LEU A 259 -0.75 -25.84 3.21
N ASN A 260 -1.06 -25.13 2.14
CA ASN A 260 -1.90 -25.64 1.04
C ASN A 260 -1.31 -26.86 0.32
N LEU A 261 0.01 -27.09 0.40
CA LEU A 261 0.65 -28.30 -0.11
C LEU A 261 0.24 -29.57 0.68
N LYS A 262 -0.19 -29.40 1.93
CA LYS A 262 -0.61 -30.49 2.84
C LYS A 262 -2.11 -30.52 3.05
N GLU A 263 -2.69 -29.35 3.16
CA GLU A 263 -4.10 -29.13 3.48
C GLU A 263 -4.70 -28.13 2.50
N PRO A 264 -5.13 -28.60 1.31
CA PRO A 264 -5.77 -27.74 0.32
C PRO A 264 -6.99 -27.03 0.89
N TYR A 265 -7.17 -25.76 0.53
CA TYR A 265 -8.32 -24.94 0.97
C TYR A 265 -8.42 -24.70 2.48
N TRP A 266 -7.31 -24.75 3.22
CA TRP A 266 -7.22 -24.45 4.65
C TRP A 266 -7.90 -23.14 5.04
N ASN A 267 -7.86 -22.16 4.14
CA ASN A 267 -8.45 -20.82 4.32
C ASN A 267 -9.97 -20.85 4.55
N GLN A 268 -10.67 -21.89 4.14
CA GLN A 268 -12.11 -22.05 4.40
C GLN A 268 -12.43 -22.27 5.87
N GLN A 269 -11.46 -22.65 6.69
CA GLN A 269 -11.60 -22.83 8.13
C GLN A 269 -11.33 -21.55 8.93
N ILE A 270 -10.86 -20.49 8.25
CA ILE A 270 -10.54 -19.22 8.88
C ILE A 270 -11.81 -18.38 9.06
N THR A 271 -11.91 -17.78 10.23
CA THR A 271 -12.95 -16.82 10.58
C THR A 271 -12.30 -15.50 11.02
N ASN A 272 -13.12 -14.48 11.21
CA ASN A 272 -12.66 -13.19 11.70
C ASN A 272 -11.96 -13.24 13.08
N ASP A 273 -12.29 -14.26 13.89
CA ASP A 273 -11.73 -14.46 15.22
C ASP A 273 -10.52 -15.42 15.25
N SER A 274 -10.08 -15.92 14.10
CA SER A 274 -8.97 -16.85 14.00
C SER A 274 -7.64 -16.19 14.35
N ASP A 275 -6.82 -16.88 15.15
CA ASP A 275 -5.41 -16.58 15.37
C ASP A 275 -4.59 -17.34 14.32
N LEU A 276 -4.17 -16.64 13.26
CA LEU A 276 -3.47 -17.25 12.12
C LEU A 276 -2.14 -17.88 12.54
N THR A 277 -1.42 -17.29 13.48
CA THR A 277 -0.16 -17.86 13.97
C THR A 277 -0.39 -19.21 14.64
N LYS A 278 -1.37 -19.29 15.55
CA LYS A 278 -1.75 -20.57 16.19
C LYS A 278 -2.29 -21.56 15.18
N PHE A 279 -3.09 -21.09 14.22
CA PHE A 279 -3.63 -21.94 13.16
C PHE A 279 -2.49 -22.62 12.38
N PHE A 280 -1.52 -21.84 11.88
CA PHE A 280 -0.37 -22.39 11.16
C PHE A 280 0.49 -23.33 12.02
N ILE A 281 0.73 -23.01 13.29
CA ILE A 281 1.46 -23.88 14.23
C ILE A 281 0.79 -25.24 14.31
N ASN A 282 -0.53 -25.28 14.51
CA ASN A 282 -1.29 -26.50 14.69
C ASN A 282 -1.35 -27.36 13.41
N HIS A 283 -1.75 -26.74 12.28
CA HIS A 283 -1.97 -27.46 11.02
C HIS A 283 -0.64 -27.89 10.33
N LEU A 284 0.42 -27.11 10.48
CA LEU A 284 1.76 -27.50 10.05
C LEU A 284 2.46 -28.43 11.05
N GLN A 285 1.84 -28.67 12.23
CA GLN A 285 2.38 -29.51 13.29
C GLN A 285 3.78 -29.06 13.73
N ILE A 286 3.93 -27.74 13.95
CA ILE A 286 5.19 -27.12 14.37
C ILE A 286 5.32 -27.26 15.89
N LYS A 287 6.46 -27.80 16.33
CA LYS A 287 6.80 -27.80 17.75
C LYS A 287 7.49 -26.49 18.13
N THR A 288 6.75 -25.62 18.79
CA THR A 288 7.29 -24.33 19.25
C THR A 288 8.09 -24.52 20.54
N GLN A 289 9.14 -23.70 20.66
CA GLN A 289 9.95 -23.58 21.88
C GLN A 289 10.11 -22.11 22.22
N ASN A 290 10.11 -21.79 23.51
CA ASN A 290 10.48 -20.46 23.97
C ASN A 290 12.01 -20.35 23.96
N LEU A 291 12.55 -19.77 22.88
CA LEU A 291 13.98 -19.59 22.72
C LEU A 291 14.48 -18.42 23.54
N SER A 292 15.60 -18.60 24.22
CA SER A 292 16.33 -17.48 24.84
C SER A 292 16.91 -16.55 23.79
N LYS A 293 17.32 -15.32 24.19
CA LYS A 293 18.02 -14.38 23.28
C LYS A 293 19.25 -15.03 22.65
N LYS A 294 20.00 -15.80 23.40
CA LYS A 294 21.21 -16.50 22.91
C LYS A 294 20.85 -17.55 21.85
N ASP A 295 19.78 -18.32 22.07
CA ASP A 295 19.39 -19.37 21.14
C ASP A 295 18.82 -18.81 19.84
N ILE A 296 18.01 -17.73 19.91
CA ILE A 296 17.47 -17.08 18.73
C ILE A 296 18.58 -16.37 17.92
N ASP A 297 19.60 -15.79 18.58
CA ASP A 297 20.75 -15.20 17.89
C ASP A 297 21.55 -16.27 17.15
N LYS A 298 21.82 -17.42 17.80
CA LYS A 298 22.48 -18.55 17.17
C LYS A 298 21.65 -19.10 15.98
N LEU A 299 20.33 -19.16 16.11
CA LEU A 299 19.44 -19.55 15.02
C LEU A 299 19.54 -18.56 13.86
N ALA A 300 19.58 -17.27 14.15
CA ALA A 300 19.65 -16.21 13.15
C ALA A 300 20.93 -16.28 12.29
N GLU A 301 22.04 -16.83 12.79
CA GLU A 301 23.26 -17.04 12.02
C GLU A 301 23.03 -17.84 10.74
N ASN A 302 22.10 -18.80 10.76
CA ASN A 302 21.73 -19.62 9.59
C ASN A 302 20.99 -18.82 8.49
N TYR A 303 20.54 -17.60 8.78
CA TYR A 303 19.70 -16.74 7.93
C TYR A 303 20.30 -15.35 7.71
N ASN A 304 21.62 -15.24 7.71
CA ASN A 304 22.35 -13.97 7.60
C ASN A 304 21.99 -12.95 8.71
N GLY A 305 21.62 -13.41 9.89
CA GLY A 305 21.22 -12.57 11.01
C GLY A 305 22.19 -11.44 11.34
N PRO A 306 23.51 -11.71 11.49
CA PRO A 306 24.47 -10.65 11.78
C PRO A 306 24.46 -9.49 10.76
N LEU A 307 24.30 -9.79 9.47
CA LEU A 307 24.17 -8.78 8.42
C LEU A 307 22.84 -8.01 8.54
N ILE A 308 21.74 -8.73 8.73
CA ILE A 308 20.40 -8.14 8.87
C ILE A 308 20.37 -7.17 10.07
N PHE A 309 20.87 -7.59 11.24
CA PHE A 309 20.94 -6.71 12.43
C PHE A 309 21.81 -5.49 12.21
N LYS A 310 22.93 -5.64 11.50
CA LYS A 310 23.79 -4.51 11.14
C LYS A 310 23.10 -3.51 10.24
N GLU A 311 22.41 -3.98 9.20
CA GLU A 311 21.66 -3.13 8.27
C GLU A 311 20.52 -2.38 8.97
N GLU A 312 19.75 -3.08 9.82
CA GLU A 312 18.65 -2.45 10.57
C GLU A 312 19.16 -1.50 11.66
N GLN A 313 20.36 -1.72 12.23
CA GLN A 313 20.99 -0.76 13.13
C GLN A 313 21.39 0.52 12.37
N ILE A 314 22.02 0.38 11.20
CA ILE A 314 22.38 1.54 10.35
C ILE A 314 21.11 2.33 9.96
N ARG A 315 20.03 1.62 9.62
CA ARG A 315 18.73 2.25 9.33
C ARG A 315 18.18 3.00 10.55
N ALA A 316 18.15 2.36 11.73
CA ALA A 316 17.65 2.96 12.96
C ALA A 316 18.42 4.24 13.33
N ASP A 317 19.75 4.22 13.17
CA ASP A 317 20.59 5.39 13.42
C ASP A 317 20.30 6.54 12.43
N LYS A 318 20.06 6.22 11.15
CA LYS A 318 19.62 7.20 10.15
C LYS A 318 18.26 7.82 10.50
N ILE A 319 17.29 6.99 10.90
CA ILE A 319 15.96 7.46 11.31
C ILE A 319 16.05 8.34 12.55
N LYS A 320 16.86 7.94 13.55
CA LYS A 320 17.09 8.75 14.76
C LYS A 320 17.67 10.13 14.43
N LYS A 321 18.64 10.19 13.52
CA LYS A 321 19.20 11.47 13.03
C LYS A 321 18.14 12.30 12.30
N LEU A 322 17.31 11.67 11.48
CA LEU A 322 16.24 12.33 10.75
C LEU A 322 15.18 12.91 11.70
N ILE A 323 14.76 12.13 12.71
CA ILE A 323 13.83 12.60 13.76
C ILE A 323 14.44 13.81 14.49
N HIS A 324 15.71 13.74 14.86
CA HIS A 324 16.41 14.87 15.52
C HIS A 324 16.37 16.13 14.64
N ASN A 325 16.69 16.00 13.34
CA ASN A 325 16.64 17.11 12.41
C ASN A 325 15.22 17.70 12.25
N TYR A 326 14.20 16.85 12.23
CA TYR A 326 12.81 17.32 12.15
C TYR A 326 12.36 18.00 13.45
N LYS A 327 12.80 17.50 14.63
CA LYS A 327 12.57 18.20 15.90
C LYS A 327 13.21 19.60 15.88
N LEU A 328 14.45 19.72 15.42
CA LEU A 328 15.09 21.01 15.24
C LEU A 328 14.31 21.94 14.30
N LYS A 329 13.81 21.42 13.17
CA LYS A 329 13.10 22.22 12.15
C LYS A 329 11.74 22.71 12.61
N PHE A 330 10.96 21.87 13.28
CA PHE A 330 9.53 22.10 13.51
C PHE A 330 9.15 22.36 14.97
N ILE A 331 10.09 22.21 15.91
CA ILE A 331 9.83 22.37 17.33
C ILE A 331 10.79 23.42 17.94
N ASP A 332 12.11 23.26 17.72
CA ASP A 332 13.13 24.04 18.43
C ASP A 332 13.46 25.37 17.75
N LYS A 333 13.36 25.43 16.41
CA LYS A 333 13.62 26.65 15.61
C LYS A 333 12.32 27.40 15.31
N PRO A 334 12.41 28.69 15.00
CA PRO A 334 11.25 29.43 14.51
C PRO A 334 10.56 28.71 13.34
N HIS A 335 9.24 28.60 13.41
CA HIS A 335 8.43 27.87 12.48
C HIS A 335 7.11 28.58 12.22
N LEU A 336 6.35 28.11 11.21
CA LEU A 336 5.00 28.58 10.90
C LEU A 336 4.01 27.49 11.30
N ASP A 337 3.12 27.80 12.26
CA ASP A 337 1.98 27.00 12.64
C ASP A 337 0.74 27.44 11.85
N ILE A 338 0.07 26.50 11.21
CA ILE A 338 -1.12 26.71 10.40
C ILE A 338 -2.25 25.83 10.96
N HIS A 339 -3.25 26.45 11.59
CA HIS A 339 -4.43 25.75 12.06
C HIS A 339 -5.42 25.49 10.93
N PHE A 340 -6.08 24.33 10.97
CA PHE A 340 -7.05 23.94 9.98
C PHE A 340 -8.44 24.47 10.28
N GLU A 341 -9.19 24.82 9.24
CA GLU A 341 -10.62 25.19 9.30
C GLU A 341 -11.47 24.18 8.50
N LYS A 342 -11.10 23.91 7.24
CA LYS A 342 -11.77 22.95 6.34
C LYS A 342 -10.75 22.27 5.44
N MET A 343 -9.84 21.52 6.05
CA MET A 343 -8.72 20.93 5.31
C MET A 343 -9.12 19.79 4.38
N SER A 344 -8.41 19.72 3.27
CA SER A 344 -8.25 18.52 2.43
C SER A 344 -6.77 18.28 2.23
N VAL A 345 -6.31 17.03 2.39
CA VAL A 345 -4.89 16.68 2.31
C VAL A 345 -4.62 15.59 1.27
N SER A 346 -3.44 15.66 0.65
CA SER A 346 -2.93 14.63 -0.25
C SER A 346 -1.46 14.36 0.09
N PHE A 347 -1.10 13.10 0.34
CA PHE A 347 0.26 12.67 0.71
C PHE A 347 0.51 11.20 0.36
N ASP A 348 1.78 10.79 0.34
CA ASP A 348 2.16 9.39 0.22
C ASP A 348 2.28 8.74 1.63
N PRO A 349 1.43 7.77 1.99
CA PRO A 349 1.44 7.16 3.32
C PRO A 349 2.67 6.26 3.57
N ARG A 350 3.47 5.96 2.55
CA ARG A 350 4.61 5.04 2.65
C ARG A 350 5.88 5.67 3.22
N ASN A 351 5.94 6.99 3.33
CA ASN A 351 7.15 7.72 3.76
C ASN A 351 6.94 8.64 4.97
N ILE A 352 5.82 8.56 5.64
CA ILE A 352 5.53 9.34 6.84
C ILE A 352 6.38 8.87 8.03
N LEU A 353 6.72 9.81 8.92
CA LEU A 353 7.59 9.53 10.07
C LEU A 353 6.95 10.06 11.36
N PRO A 354 6.46 9.19 12.25
CA PRO A 354 5.98 9.60 13.57
C PRO A 354 7.10 10.19 14.43
N ILE A 355 6.81 11.27 15.13
CA ILE A 355 7.71 11.91 16.11
C ILE A 355 7.06 11.84 17.50
N GLU A 356 7.18 10.71 18.16
CA GLU A 356 6.73 10.47 19.54
C GLU A 356 5.32 11.07 19.83
N ASP A 357 5.25 11.94 20.84
CA ASP A 357 4.03 12.66 21.23
C ASP A 357 3.74 13.94 20.43
N LYS A 358 4.63 14.34 19.53
CA LYS A 358 4.56 15.61 18.79
C LYS A 358 3.72 15.55 17.51
N GLY A 359 3.50 14.36 16.97
CA GLY A 359 2.75 14.16 15.71
C GLY A 359 3.52 13.37 14.68
N THR A 360 3.20 13.57 13.39
CA THR A 360 3.79 12.83 12.28
C THR A 360 4.35 13.79 11.24
N VAL A 361 5.59 13.56 10.82
CA VAL A 361 6.17 14.30 9.70
C VAL A 361 5.78 13.65 8.38
N TYR A 362 5.32 14.50 7.48
CA TYR A 362 5.03 14.21 6.09
C TYR A 362 6.11 14.84 5.22
N PRO A 363 7.02 14.08 4.62
CA PRO A 363 8.08 14.62 3.76
C PRO A 363 7.53 15.40 2.57
N GLN A 364 6.40 14.94 2.04
CA GLN A 364 5.65 15.61 0.98
C GLN A 364 4.18 15.60 1.33
N ILE A 365 3.55 16.75 1.31
CA ILE A 365 2.12 16.89 1.56
C ILE A 365 1.58 18.12 0.84
N ARG A 366 0.38 18.00 0.29
CA ARG A 366 -0.41 19.11 -0.22
C ARG A 366 -1.64 19.29 0.67
N VAL A 367 -1.86 20.50 1.11
CA VAL A 367 -3.02 20.86 1.95
C VAL A 367 -3.79 21.99 1.26
N THR A 368 -5.09 21.86 1.15
CA THR A 368 -6.01 22.92 0.76
C THR A 368 -6.96 23.23 1.90
N ASP A 369 -7.13 24.49 2.21
CA ASP A 369 -8.04 24.95 3.26
C ASP A 369 -8.60 26.35 2.89
N THR A 370 -9.45 26.93 3.71
CA THR A 370 -10.00 28.28 3.57
C THR A 370 -8.91 29.35 3.48
N TRP A 371 -7.79 29.15 4.16
CA TRP A 371 -6.63 30.05 4.14
C TRP A 371 -5.80 29.95 2.86
N GLY A 372 -5.96 28.92 2.01
CA GLY A 372 -5.23 28.81 0.76
C GLY A 372 -4.76 27.40 0.43
N ILE A 373 -3.62 27.32 -0.29
CA ILE A 373 -3.01 26.06 -0.75
C ILE A 373 -1.56 26.03 -0.29
N LEU A 374 -1.23 24.99 0.49
CA LEU A 374 0.13 24.70 0.92
C LEU A 374 0.67 23.48 0.17
N GLU A 375 1.83 23.60 -0.46
CA GLU A 375 2.59 22.51 -1.07
C GLU A 375 3.93 22.37 -0.37
N VAL A 376 4.22 21.15 0.13
CA VAL A 376 5.44 20.84 0.88
C VAL A 376 6.20 19.71 0.21
N HIS A 377 7.53 19.88 0.08
CA HIS A 377 8.47 18.91 -0.51
C HIS A 377 9.65 18.59 0.39
N ASN A 378 9.81 19.24 1.56
CA ASN A 378 10.93 19.04 2.49
C ASN A 378 10.49 18.90 3.96
N GLY A 379 9.32 18.28 4.16
CA GLY A 379 8.78 17.95 5.47
C GLY A 379 7.84 19.01 6.05
N ALA A 380 6.77 18.51 6.67
CA ALA A 380 5.86 19.26 7.53
C ALA A 380 5.42 18.36 8.69
N LEU A 381 5.30 18.91 9.89
CA LEU A 381 4.82 18.19 11.07
C LEU A 381 3.30 18.39 11.22
N MET A 382 2.55 17.33 11.06
CA MET A 382 1.12 17.26 11.35
C MET A 382 0.93 16.92 12.83
N SER A 383 0.12 17.68 13.54
CA SER A 383 -0.24 17.39 14.93
C SER A 383 -0.99 16.05 15.06
N LYS A 384 -0.94 15.45 16.27
CA LYS A 384 -1.63 14.17 16.54
C LYS A 384 -3.13 14.20 16.24
N ASN A 385 -3.76 15.32 16.54
CA ASN A 385 -5.21 15.49 16.41
C ASN A 385 -5.62 16.03 15.04
N TRP A 386 -4.66 16.21 14.14
CA TRP A 386 -4.90 16.78 12.83
C TRP A 386 -5.59 18.16 12.87
N ASP A 387 -5.24 18.98 13.86
CA ASP A 387 -5.77 20.35 14.05
C ASP A 387 -4.85 21.43 13.51
N LYS A 388 -3.56 21.11 13.32
CA LYS A 388 -2.58 22.01 12.72
C LYS A 388 -1.46 21.29 11.97
N ILE A 389 -0.82 22.03 11.06
CA ILE A 389 0.43 21.65 10.41
C ILE A 389 1.50 22.70 10.70
N THR A 390 2.71 22.25 11.01
CA THR A 390 3.88 23.08 11.29
C THR A 390 4.91 22.89 10.18
N ILE A 391 5.39 24.00 9.62
CA ILE A 391 6.45 24.08 8.60
C ILE A 391 7.56 25.03 9.05
N THR A 392 8.71 25.02 8.39
CA THR A 392 9.80 25.95 8.70
C THR A 392 9.34 27.42 8.55
N ALA A 393 10.04 28.35 9.19
CA ALA A 393 9.75 29.77 9.08
C ALA A 393 9.81 30.24 7.59
N PRO A 394 8.98 31.22 7.20
CA PRO A 394 9.03 31.80 5.85
C PRO A 394 10.41 32.40 5.55
N LEU A 395 10.89 32.21 4.33
CA LEU A 395 12.08 32.85 3.78
C LEU A 395 11.75 34.06 2.93
N ARG A 396 10.60 34.02 2.27
CA ARG A 396 10.07 35.08 1.40
C ARG A 396 8.56 35.23 1.61
N MET A 397 8.08 36.45 1.73
CA MET A 397 6.66 36.78 1.95
C MET A 397 6.19 37.80 0.90
N ASP A 398 6.00 37.34 -0.33
CA ASP A 398 5.49 38.14 -1.46
C ASP A 398 3.99 37.75 -1.66
N ASP A 399 3.08 38.53 -1.04
CA ASP A 399 1.62 38.29 -1.13
C ASP A 399 1.13 38.22 -2.60
N PRO A 400 0.41 37.15 -3.00
CA PRO A 400 -0.16 36.07 -2.20
C PRO A 400 0.74 34.84 -2.02
N LYS A 401 1.97 34.83 -2.59
CA LYS A 401 2.88 33.69 -2.59
C LYS A 401 3.93 33.83 -1.50
N ILE A 402 3.95 32.86 -0.58
CA ILE A 402 4.89 32.79 0.52
C ILE A 402 5.71 31.52 0.36
N GLU A 403 7.01 31.60 0.55
CA GLU A 403 7.94 30.51 0.33
C GLU A 403 8.86 30.28 1.54
N GLY A 404 9.16 29.03 1.81
CA GLY A 404 10.14 28.61 2.82
C GLY A 404 11.01 27.46 2.35
N ASP A 405 11.73 26.82 3.29
CA ASP A 405 12.62 25.69 2.99
C ASP A 405 11.80 24.48 2.47
N GLY A 406 11.67 24.38 1.15
CA GLY A 406 10.97 23.29 0.47
C GLY A 406 9.45 23.32 0.61
N TRP A 407 8.85 24.48 0.79
CA TRP A 407 7.40 24.65 0.76
C TRP A 407 6.98 25.98 0.12
N THR A 408 5.76 25.98 -0.41
CA THR A 408 5.10 27.15 -0.98
C THR A 408 3.67 27.23 -0.46
N LEU A 409 3.25 28.42 -0.03
CA LEU A 409 1.89 28.73 0.39
C LEU A 409 1.31 29.81 -0.51
N LEU A 410 0.21 29.49 -1.20
CA LEU A 410 -0.65 30.48 -1.86
C LEU A 410 -1.72 30.92 -0.87
N LEU A 411 -1.52 32.08 -0.25
CA LEU A 411 -2.38 32.61 0.80
C LEU A 411 -3.60 33.31 0.23
N ASN A 412 -4.79 33.03 0.77
CA ASN A 412 -6.01 33.73 0.43
C ASN A 412 -5.95 35.18 0.96
N LYS A 413 -6.44 36.15 0.17
CA LYS A 413 -6.44 37.61 0.50
C LYS A 413 -7.08 37.97 1.84
N ALA A 414 -7.98 37.14 2.34
CA ALA A 414 -8.63 37.32 3.65
C ALA A 414 -7.72 36.97 4.84
N TYR A 415 -6.52 36.43 4.61
CA TYR A 415 -5.60 35.99 5.64
C TYR A 415 -4.28 36.72 5.58
N THR A 416 -3.53 36.70 6.68
CA THR A 416 -2.19 37.27 6.83
C THR A 416 -1.32 36.38 7.69
N ILE A 417 0.00 36.48 7.55
CA ILE A 417 0.96 35.86 8.46
C ILE A 417 1.37 36.88 9.51
N ARG A 418 1.36 36.45 10.76
CA ARG A 418 1.84 37.24 11.92
C ARG A 418 3.02 36.55 12.55
N LYS A 419 4.02 37.32 12.93
CA LYS A 419 5.17 36.88 13.72
C LYS A 419 4.92 37.15 15.20
N ASP A 420 5.21 36.21 16.04
CA ASP A 420 5.29 36.39 17.50
C ASP A 420 6.71 36.85 17.85
N ASP A 421 6.87 38.04 18.35
CA ASP A 421 8.17 38.64 18.66
C ASP A 421 8.88 37.95 19.87
N LYS A 422 8.12 37.22 20.71
CA LYS A 422 8.70 36.51 21.87
C LYS A 422 9.30 35.17 21.48
N THR A 423 8.63 34.42 20.63
CA THR A 423 9.05 33.07 20.22
C THR A 423 9.75 33.07 18.86
N GLY A 424 9.53 34.10 18.06
CA GLY A 424 9.97 34.16 16.67
C GLY A 424 9.14 33.30 15.72
N ASN A 425 8.10 32.62 16.21
CA ASN A 425 7.23 31.76 15.44
C ASN A 425 6.23 32.58 14.61
N PHE A 426 5.66 31.94 13.61
CA PHE A 426 4.68 32.55 12.73
C PHE A 426 3.34 31.82 12.83
N THR A 427 2.24 32.52 12.60
CA THR A 427 0.89 31.97 12.53
C THR A 427 0.09 32.63 11.41
N ILE A 428 -0.89 31.92 10.86
CA ILE A 428 -1.87 32.47 9.96
C ILE A 428 -3.07 32.99 10.76
N SER A 429 -3.56 34.18 10.42
CA SER A 429 -4.78 34.76 11.01
C SER A 429 -5.61 35.46 9.94
N LYS A 430 -6.93 35.58 10.15
CA LYS A 430 -7.80 36.45 9.35
C LYS A 430 -7.37 37.90 9.53
N LYS A 431 -7.47 38.68 8.44
CA LYS A 431 -7.23 40.13 8.46
C LYS A 431 -8.30 40.86 9.26
#